data_dad01664397463174d7cda9ee9f3a87e
#
_entry.id   dad01664397463174d7cda9ee9f3a87e
#
_cell.length_a   1.000
_cell.length_b   1.000
_cell.length_c   1.000
_cell.angle_alpha   90.00
_cell.angle_beta   90.00
_cell.angle_gamma   90.00
#
_symmetry.space_group_name_H-M   'P 1'
#
loop_
_entity.id
_entity.type
_entity.pdbx_description
1 polymer ?
#
loop_
_entity_poly.entity_id
_entity_poly.type
_entity_poly.pdbx_seq_one_letter_code
_entity_poly.pdbx_strand_id
1 'polypeptide(L)'
;MNRFIPTRVAKMIKCYYIICVLIFFSARLKSNESCLCFVFQVKNVFLQEGFGRQKRGYREISNIEVNMSDPLFTKQWYLINTGQADGTPGLDLNVAEAWNMGFTGKGVTIAIMDDGIDYLHPDLASNYNAEASFDFSSNDPYPYPRYTDDWFNSHGTRCAGEVSAVSNNNICGVGVAYNSKVAGIRMLDQPFMTDIIEASSISHMPQVIDIYSASWGPTDDGKTVDGPRELTLQAMADGVNKGRGGKGSIYVWASGDGGSYDDCNCDGYASSMWTISINSAINDGRTALYDESCSSTLASTFSNGRKRNPEAGVATTDLYGNCTLRHSGTSAAAPEAAGVFALALEANPNLTWRDLQHLTVLTSKRNKLHDEVHQWRRNGVGLEFNHLFGYGVLDAGGMVKLAREWKTVPERFHCVAGSVQEIHKIQSGSKLVLSITTDACQGKDNFVRYLEHVQAVITVNASRRGDININMTSPMGTKSILLSRRPRDDDAKVGFDKWPFMTTHTWGEDPRGTWLLEVGFQGEAPQSGAMKEWTLMLHGTQSAPYIDQVVRDYQSKLAMSKKEELEEELDEAVERSLKSLLSKSN
;
A
#
# COMPACT_ATOMS: atom_id res chain seq x y z
N MET A 1 -48.63 -31.83 -30.48
CA MET A 1 -47.70 -31.60 -31.63
C MET A 1 -47.01 -30.24 -31.41
N ASN A 2 -45.95 -30.24 -30.63
CA ASN A 2 -45.09 -29.07 -30.43
C ASN A 2 -43.89 -29.22 -31.38
N ARG A 3 -43.86 -28.39 -32.42
CA ARG A 3 -42.71 -28.30 -33.32
C ARG A 3 -41.67 -27.36 -32.70
N PHE A 4 -40.53 -27.93 -32.34
CA PHE A 4 -39.32 -27.17 -32.02
C PHE A 4 -38.86 -26.39 -33.27
N ILE A 5 -38.79 -25.08 -33.17
CA ILE A 5 -38.13 -24.22 -34.14
C ILE A 5 -36.67 -24.18 -33.74
N PRO A 6 -35.72 -24.50 -34.64
CA PRO A 6 -34.29 -24.47 -34.28
C PRO A 6 -33.85 -23.06 -33.90
N THR A 7 -33.11 -22.95 -32.80
CA THR A 7 -32.60 -21.73 -32.22
C THR A 7 -31.81 -20.81 -33.17
N ARG A 8 -31.36 -21.31 -34.31
CA ARG A 8 -30.68 -20.54 -35.36
C ARG A 8 -31.60 -19.59 -36.13
N VAL A 9 -32.86 -19.91 -36.34
CA VAL A 9 -33.81 -19.07 -37.09
C VAL A 9 -34.27 -17.89 -36.24
N ALA A 10 -34.44 -18.08 -34.94
CA ALA A 10 -34.86 -17.02 -34.02
C ALA A 10 -33.80 -15.91 -33.86
N LYS A 11 -32.49 -16.26 -33.98
CA LYS A 11 -31.39 -15.27 -33.96
C LYS A 11 -31.31 -14.44 -35.26
N MET A 12 -31.56 -15.07 -36.42
CA MET A 12 -31.59 -14.34 -37.68
C MET A 12 -32.74 -13.34 -37.74
N ILE A 13 -33.92 -13.64 -37.20
CA ILE A 13 -35.06 -12.73 -37.16
C ILE A 13 -34.78 -11.52 -36.27
N LYS A 14 -34.06 -11.68 -35.16
CA LYS A 14 -33.63 -10.56 -34.31
C LYS A 14 -32.64 -9.60 -34.99
N CYS A 15 -31.71 -10.12 -35.77
CA CYS A 15 -30.78 -9.29 -36.55
C CYS A 15 -31.48 -8.51 -37.66
N TYR A 16 -32.47 -9.11 -38.33
CA TYR A 16 -33.28 -8.40 -39.33
C TYR A 16 -34.12 -7.27 -38.73
N TYR A 17 -34.63 -7.45 -37.52
CA TYR A 17 -35.45 -6.43 -36.83
C TYR A 17 -34.61 -5.21 -36.41
N ILE A 18 -33.35 -5.41 -35.99
CA ILE A 18 -32.44 -4.31 -35.59
C ILE A 18 -32.00 -3.50 -36.84
N ILE A 19 -31.73 -4.18 -37.95
CA ILE A 19 -31.34 -3.51 -39.19
C ILE A 19 -32.51 -2.75 -39.79
N CYS A 20 -33.74 -3.29 -39.76
CA CYS A 20 -34.93 -2.59 -40.22
C CYS A 20 -35.33 -1.41 -39.31
N VAL A 21 -35.12 -1.48 -37.99
CA VAL A 21 -35.44 -0.36 -37.09
C VAL A 21 -34.49 0.84 -37.30
N LEU A 22 -33.21 0.59 -37.60
CA LEU A 22 -32.28 1.68 -37.94
C LEU A 22 -32.57 2.33 -39.30
N ILE A 23 -33.12 1.60 -40.26
CA ILE A 23 -33.56 2.16 -41.57
C ILE A 23 -34.89 2.95 -41.44
N PHE A 24 -35.80 2.56 -40.52
CA PHE A 24 -37.06 3.27 -40.32
C PHE A 24 -36.95 4.57 -39.48
N PHE A 25 -35.96 4.70 -38.61
CA PHE A 25 -35.72 5.96 -37.90
C PHE A 25 -35.12 7.06 -38.77
N SER A 26 -34.45 6.73 -39.87
CA SER A 26 -33.94 7.69 -40.86
C SER A 26 -35.05 8.28 -41.78
N ALA A 27 -36.25 7.71 -41.80
CA ALA A 27 -37.29 8.08 -42.76
C ALA A 27 -38.34 9.11 -42.23
N ARG A 28 -38.18 9.64 -41.02
CA ARG A 28 -39.19 10.55 -40.41
C ARG A 28 -38.76 12.00 -40.19
N LEU A 29 -37.75 12.47 -40.89
CA LEU A 29 -37.41 13.89 -40.97
C LEU A 29 -37.69 14.38 -42.38
N LYS A 30 -38.92 14.86 -42.62
CA LYS A 30 -39.31 15.64 -43.81
C LYS A 30 -39.09 17.11 -43.53
N SER A 31 -38.15 17.73 -44.24
CA SER A 31 -38.38 19.00 -44.97
C SER A 31 -37.08 19.37 -45.71
N ASN A 32 -37.27 19.51 -47.00
CA ASN A 32 -36.47 20.25 -48.01
C ASN A 32 -35.00 20.60 -47.63
N GLU A 33 -34.12 19.67 -47.94
CA GLU A 33 -32.78 19.99 -48.48
C GLU A 33 -32.11 18.68 -48.92
N SER A 34 -31.32 18.73 -49.98
CA SER A 34 -30.74 17.60 -50.68
C SER A 34 -30.17 16.52 -49.77
N CYS A 35 -30.83 15.38 -49.76
CA CYS A 35 -30.39 14.20 -49.02
C CYS A 35 -29.22 13.54 -49.71
N LEU A 36 -28.02 13.71 -49.20
CA LEU A 36 -26.87 12.87 -49.58
C LEU A 36 -27.08 11.48 -48.96
N CYS A 37 -27.56 10.53 -49.76
CA CYS A 37 -27.60 9.12 -49.37
C CYS A 37 -26.19 8.55 -49.39
N PHE A 38 -25.59 8.39 -48.22
CA PHE A 38 -24.39 7.54 -48.06
C PHE A 38 -24.78 6.08 -48.16
N VAL A 39 -24.49 5.43 -49.29
CA VAL A 39 -24.58 4.00 -49.46
C VAL A 39 -23.34 3.38 -48.81
N PHE A 40 -23.50 2.85 -47.60
CA PHE A 40 -22.45 2.05 -46.99
C PHE A 40 -22.41 0.68 -47.67
N GLN A 41 -21.33 0.42 -48.38
CA GLN A 41 -21.06 -0.91 -48.95
C GLN A 41 -20.48 -1.80 -47.85
N VAL A 42 -21.33 -2.67 -47.27
CA VAL A 42 -20.86 -3.70 -46.29
C VAL A 42 -20.07 -4.74 -47.09
N LYS A 43 -18.74 -4.75 -46.94
CA LYS A 43 -17.86 -5.69 -47.66
C LYS A 43 -17.88 -7.11 -47.06
N ASN A 44 -18.07 -7.27 -45.75
CA ASN A 44 -18.12 -8.57 -45.10
C ASN A 44 -19.06 -8.55 -43.88
N VAL A 45 -19.79 -9.61 -43.67
CA VAL A 45 -20.60 -9.86 -42.47
C VAL A 45 -20.10 -11.15 -41.85
N PHE A 46 -19.59 -11.09 -40.64
CA PHE A 46 -19.17 -12.27 -39.89
C PHE A 46 -20.14 -12.55 -38.75
N LEU A 47 -20.59 -13.81 -38.65
CA LEU A 47 -21.31 -14.26 -37.48
C LEU A 47 -20.31 -14.37 -36.31
N GLN A 48 -20.45 -13.52 -35.30
CA GLN A 48 -19.63 -13.60 -34.11
C GLN A 48 -20.26 -14.57 -33.10
N GLU A 49 -19.56 -15.63 -32.76
CA GLU A 49 -19.95 -16.49 -31.64
C GLU A 49 -19.51 -15.79 -30.34
N GLY A 50 -20.48 -15.52 -29.46
CA GLY A 50 -20.22 -14.96 -28.16
C GLY A 50 -19.46 -15.97 -27.28
N PHE A 51 -18.32 -15.58 -26.74
CA PHE A 51 -17.59 -16.33 -25.72
C PHE A 51 -17.72 -15.60 -24.39
N GLY A 52 -17.85 -16.38 -23.30
CA GLY A 52 -17.90 -15.84 -21.96
C GLY A 52 -16.56 -15.20 -21.60
N ARG A 53 -16.61 -14.00 -21.03
CA ARG A 53 -15.45 -13.40 -20.38
C ARG A 53 -15.85 -13.05 -18.96
N GLN A 54 -15.02 -13.39 -17.99
CA GLN A 54 -15.20 -13.00 -16.60
C GLN A 54 -14.58 -11.63 -16.39
N LYS A 55 -15.23 -10.77 -15.59
CA LYS A 55 -14.66 -9.51 -15.16
C LYS A 55 -13.42 -9.80 -14.31
N ARG A 56 -12.25 -9.40 -14.77
CA ARG A 56 -11.03 -9.41 -13.96
C ARG A 56 -11.03 -8.14 -13.12
N GLY A 57 -10.75 -8.26 -11.83
CA GLY A 57 -10.78 -7.13 -10.88
C GLY A 57 -11.93 -7.22 -9.88
N TYR A 58 -13.00 -7.97 -10.16
CA TYR A 58 -13.89 -8.44 -9.12
C TYR A 58 -13.37 -9.78 -8.63
N ARG A 59 -12.94 -9.82 -7.38
CA ARG A 59 -12.76 -11.08 -6.69
C ARG A 59 -14.15 -11.71 -6.56
N GLU A 60 -14.36 -12.87 -7.20
CA GLU A 60 -15.41 -13.76 -6.71
C GLU A 60 -15.07 -14.05 -5.25
N ILE A 61 -16.03 -13.89 -4.34
CA ILE A 61 -15.88 -14.35 -2.96
C ILE A 61 -15.45 -15.81 -3.10
N SER A 62 -14.22 -16.10 -2.68
CA SER A 62 -13.72 -17.46 -2.81
C SER A 62 -14.63 -18.33 -1.96
N ASN A 63 -15.32 -19.28 -2.59
CA ASN A 63 -16.08 -20.31 -1.86
C ASN A 63 -15.13 -21.33 -1.20
N ILE A 64 -13.92 -20.89 -0.85
CA ILE A 64 -12.96 -21.70 -0.10
C ILE A 64 -13.42 -21.69 1.33
N GLU A 65 -14.04 -22.78 1.77
CA GLU A 65 -14.35 -22.98 3.17
C GLU A 65 -13.05 -23.30 3.91
N VAL A 66 -12.64 -22.42 4.80
CA VAL A 66 -11.56 -22.65 5.75
C VAL A 66 -12.19 -22.88 7.11
N ASN A 67 -12.00 -24.06 7.65
CA ASN A 67 -12.48 -24.43 8.98
C ASN A 67 -11.28 -24.53 9.93
N MET A 68 -11.26 -23.66 10.94
CA MET A 68 -10.30 -23.66 12.04
C MET A 68 -11.04 -23.91 13.35
N SER A 69 -10.41 -24.66 14.26
CA SER A 69 -11.01 -24.96 15.56
C SER A 69 -10.83 -23.85 16.60
N ASP A 70 -10.06 -22.82 16.25
CA ASP A 70 -9.66 -21.74 17.14
C ASP A 70 -10.85 -20.80 17.41
N PRO A 71 -11.19 -20.51 18.69
CA PRO A 71 -12.46 -19.90 19.05
C PRO A 71 -12.65 -18.47 18.52
N LEU A 72 -11.57 -17.71 18.29
CA LEU A 72 -11.64 -16.36 17.75
C LEU A 72 -11.53 -16.31 16.21
N PHE A 73 -11.29 -17.43 15.52
CA PHE A 73 -11.12 -17.43 14.07
C PHE A 73 -12.31 -16.77 13.34
N THR A 74 -13.54 -17.03 13.76
CA THR A 74 -14.73 -16.40 13.19
C THR A 74 -14.82 -14.90 13.43
N LYS A 75 -14.00 -14.34 14.34
CA LYS A 75 -13.87 -12.90 14.63
C LYS A 75 -12.73 -12.25 13.85
N GLN A 76 -11.84 -13.03 13.24
CA GLN A 76 -10.71 -12.55 12.44
C GLN A 76 -11.17 -12.20 11.01
N TRP A 77 -12.01 -11.17 10.90
CA TRP A 77 -12.58 -10.72 9.64
C TRP A 77 -11.50 -10.24 8.63
N TYR A 78 -10.36 -9.80 9.11
CA TYR A 78 -9.22 -9.41 8.27
C TYR A 78 -8.60 -10.61 7.52
N LEU A 79 -8.76 -11.82 8.04
CA LEU A 79 -8.37 -13.06 7.36
C LEU A 79 -9.44 -13.51 6.37
N ILE A 80 -10.69 -13.61 6.84
CA ILE A 80 -11.85 -14.01 6.02
C ILE A 80 -13.06 -13.16 6.42
N ASN A 81 -13.46 -12.24 5.55
CA ASN A 81 -14.59 -11.36 5.79
C ASN A 81 -15.87 -11.93 5.17
N THR A 82 -16.76 -12.46 6.00
CA THR A 82 -18.09 -12.95 5.61
C THR A 82 -19.20 -11.90 5.87
N GLY A 83 -18.83 -10.70 6.37
CA GLY A 83 -19.75 -9.65 6.80
C GLY A 83 -19.90 -9.56 8.32
N GLN A 84 -19.12 -10.32 9.10
CA GLN A 84 -19.08 -10.20 10.56
C GLN A 84 -18.64 -8.79 10.96
N ALA A 85 -19.07 -8.35 12.14
CA ALA A 85 -18.81 -7.01 12.67
C ALA A 85 -19.23 -5.85 11.71
N ASP A 86 -20.32 -6.03 10.98
CA ASP A 86 -20.83 -5.09 9.96
C ASP A 86 -19.81 -4.82 8.83
N GLY A 87 -18.93 -5.77 8.56
CA GLY A 87 -17.92 -5.69 7.52
C GLY A 87 -18.48 -5.91 6.11
N THR A 88 -17.67 -5.58 5.13
CA THR A 88 -17.99 -5.80 3.72
C THR A 88 -17.51 -7.19 3.29
N PRO A 89 -18.40 -8.14 2.96
CA PRO A 89 -17.99 -9.48 2.58
C PRO A 89 -16.96 -9.50 1.44
N GLY A 90 -15.90 -10.29 1.62
CA GLY A 90 -14.79 -10.43 0.68
C GLY A 90 -13.77 -9.26 0.70
N LEU A 91 -13.92 -8.32 1.63
CA LEU A 91 -12.90 -7.32 1.91
C LEU A 91 -11.99 -7.83 3.04
N ASP A 92 -10.97 -8.59 2.68
CA ASP A 92 -10.00 -9.24 3.55
C ASP A 92 -8.66 -9.45 2.84
N LEU A 93 -7.68 -10.01 3.53
CA LEU A 93 -6.32 -10.27 3.02
C LEU A 93 -6.23 -11.40 1.97
N ASN A 94 -7.31 -12.11 1.68
CA ASN A 94 -7.31 -13.27 0.78
C ASN A 94 -6.33 -14.38 1.19
N VAL A 95 -6.14 -14.58 2.49
CA VAL A 95 -5.24 -15.64 3.00
C VAL A 95 -5.75 -17.04 2.68
N ALA A 96 -7.07 -17.24 2.63
CA ALA A 96 -7.68 -18.52 2.29
C ALA A 96 -7.15 -19.11 0.98
N GLU A 97 -6.92 -18.27 -0.02
CA GLU A 97 -6.37 -18.70 -1.30
C GLU A 97 -4.92 -19.13 -1.17
N ALA A 98 -4.09 -18.40 -0.40
CA ALA A 98 -2.71 -18.77 -0.13
C ALA A 98 -2.61 -20.08 0.66
N TRP A 99 -3.42 -20.22 1.72
CA TRP A 99 -3.46 -21.43 2.53
C TRP A 99 -3.95 -22.64 1.74
N ASN A 100 -4.94 -22.48 0.87
CA ASN A 100 -5.42 -23.54 -0.02
C ASN A 100 -4.36 -24.00 -1.04
N MET A 101 -3.43 -23.12 -1.41
CA MET A 101 -2.26 -23.48 -2.22
C MET A 101 -1.16 -24.18 -1.40
N GLY A 102 -1.32 -24.31 -0.07
CA GLY A 102 -0.39 -24.97 0.84
C GLY A 102 0.65 -24.06 1.48
N PHE A 103 0.53 -22.73 1.32
CA PHE A 103 1.48 -21.76 1.90
C PHE A 103 0.93 -21.17 3.20
N THR A 104 1.68 -21.33 4.26
CA THR A 104 1.28 -21.04 5.66
C THR A 104 2.36 -20.34 6.47
N GLY A 105 3.47 -19.93 5.82
CA GLY A 105 4.62 -19.26 6.40
C GLY A 105 5.73 -20.19 6.86
N LYS A 106 5.68 -21.47 6.53
CA LYS A 106 6.65 -22.46 6.96
C LYS A 106 8.07 -22.13 6.48
N GLY A 107 9.04 -22.18 7.41
CA GLY A 107 10.45 -21.92 7.13
C GLY A 107 10.84 -20.44 7.14
N VAL A 108 9.90 -19.54 7.45
CA VAL A 108 10.14 -18.09 7.58
C VAL A 108 10.18 -17.72 9.06
N THR A 109 11.15 -16.89 9.45
CA THR A 109 11.26 -16.30 10.79
C THR A 109 10.94 -14.81 10.74
N ILE A 110 9.97 -14.39 11.56
CA ILE A 110 9.52 -13.00 11.67
C ILE A 110 9.88 -12.49 13.06
N ALA A 111 10.59 -11.38 13.14
CA ALA A 111 10.89 -10.72 14.41
C ALA A 111 9.90 -9.58 14.67
N ILE A 112 9.30 -9.58 15.84
CA ILE A 112 8.53 -8.45 16.35
C ILE A 112 9.45 -7.59 17.19
N MET A 113 9.78 -6.41 16.67
CA MET A 113 10.58 -5.41 17.38
C MET A 113 9.64 -4.52 18.19
N ASP A 114 9.53 -4.79 19.50
CA ASP A 114 8.48 -4.17 20.34
C ASP A 114 8.82 -4.22 21.84
N ASP A 115 7.80 -4.22 22.68
CA ASP A 115 7.87 -4.28 24.15
C ASP A 115 8.12 -5.69 24.73
N GLY A 116 8.32 -6.68 23.85
CA GLY A 116 8.54 -8.08 24.19
C GLY A 116 7.42 -8.99 23.67
N ILE A 117 7.60 -10.30 23.84
CA ILE A 117 6.61 -11.33 23.48
C ILE A 117 6.42 -12.27 24.67
N ASP A 118 5.19 -12.53 25.05
CA ASP A 118 4.83 -13.63 25.96
C ASP A 118 5.05 -14.96 25.23
N TYR A 119 6.30 -15.40 25.15
CA TYR A 119 6.69 -16.63 24.47
C TYR A 119 6.23 -17.91 25.18
N LEU A 120 5.67 -17.79 26.39
CA LEU A 120 5.02 -18.88 27.11
C LEU A 120 3.53 -18.99 26.77
N HIS A 121 2.99 -18.00 26.03
CA HIS A 121 1.61 -18.04 25.58
C HIS A 121 1.32 -19.32 24.81
N PRO A 122 0.31 -20.13 25.17
CA PRO A 122 0.09 -21.44 24.58
C PRO A 122 -0.19 -21.41 23.08
N ASP A 123 -0.65 -20.26 22.55
CA ASP A 123 -0.89 -20.04 21.13
C ASP A 123 0.35 -19.54 20.35
N LEU A 124 1.45 -19.26 21.04
CA LEU A 124 2.72 -18.78 20.43
C LEU A 124 3.89 -19.73 20.66
N ALA A 125 3.89 -20.44 21.79
CA ALA A 125 5.05 -21.18 22.30
C ALA A 125 5.67 -22.15 21.29
N SER A 126 4.87 -22.87 20.51
CA SER A 126 5.39 -23.82 19.51
C SER A 126 5.98 -23.16 18.26
N ASN A 127 5.62 -21.91 17.99
CA ASN A 127 6.15 -21.10 16.89
C ASN A 127 7.26 -20.15 17.34
N TYR A 128 7.49 -20.02 18.65
CA TYR A 128 8.54 -19.16 19.16
C TYR A 128 9.94 -19.63 18.75
N ASN A 129 10.77 -18.71 18.27
CA ASN A 129 12.16 -18.92 17.91
C ASN A 129 13.07 -18.25 18.95
N ALA A 130 13.50 -19.00 19.96
CA ALA A 130 14.34 -18.49 21.03
C ALA A 130 15.75 -18.08 20.55
N GLU A 131 16.30 -18.76 19.52
CA GLU A 131 17.61 -18.44 18.98
C GLU A 131 17.62 -17.05 18.31
N ALA A 132 16.55 -16.71 17.61
CA ALA A 132 16.40 -15.43 16.91
C ALA A 132 15.89 -14.29 17.81
N SER A 133 15.67 -14.55 19.10
CA SER A 133 15.08 -13.61 20.05
C SER A 133 16.13 -12.97 20.95
N PHE A 134 15.92 -11.71 21.32
CA PHE A 134 16.80 -10.99 22.23
C PHE A 134 16.11 -9.82 22.93
N ASP A 135 16.58 -9.52 24.12
CA ASP A 135 16.18 -8.35 24.92
C ASP A 135 17.29 -7.31 24.95
N PHE A 136 17.15 -6.26 24.16
CA PHE A 136 18.10 -5.15 24.12
C PHE A 136 17.89 -4.15 25.27
N SER A 137 16.76 -4.20 25.95
CA SER A 137 16.50 -3.36 27.13
C SER A 137 17.24 -3.86 28.35
N SER A 138 17.32 -5.19 28.54
CA SER A 138 18.04 -5.83 29.67
C SER A 138 19.36 -6.45 29.26
N ASN A 139 19.64 -6.54 27.95
CA ASN A 139 20.79 -7.18 27.35
C ASN A 139 20.91 -8.67 27.74
N ASP A 140 19.81 -9.41 27.51
CA ASP A 140 19.73 -10.85 27.73
C ASP A 140 18.87 -11.54 26.64
N PRO A 141 18.89 -12.90 26.53
CA PRO A 141 18.15 -13.60 25.49
C PRO A 141 16.65 -13.81 25.77
N TYR A 142 16.07 -13.16 26.77
CA TYR A 142 14.71 -13.42 27.24
C TYR A 142 13.77 -12.21 27.04
N PRO A 143 13.22 -12.00 25.84
CA PRO A 143 12.37 -10.86 25.53
C PRO A 143 10.96 -11.00 26.09
N TYR A 144 10.84 -11.46 27.34
CA TYR A 144 9.57 -11.56 28.02
C TYR A 144 9.08 -10.17 28.42
N PRO A 145 7.79 -9.83 28.21
CA PRO A 145 7.26 -8.51 28.55
C PRO A 145 7.42 -8.20 30.03
N ARG A 146 7.79 -6.97 30.37
CA ARG A 146 7.77 -6.52 31.76
C ARG A 146 6.37 -6.17 32.20
N TYR A 147 6.06 -6.56 33.42
CA TYR A 147 4.82 -6.21 34.10
C TYR A 147 5.15 -5.23 35.21
N THR A 148 4.86 -3.97 34.99
CA THR A 148 4.91 -2.94 36.03
C THR A 148 3.53 -2.31 36.15
N ASP A 149 3.22 -1.75 37.32
CA ASP A 149 1.92 -1.10 37.58
C ASP A 149 1.67 0.08 36.63
N ASP A 150 2.74 0.68 36.08
CA ASP A 150 2.69 1.86 35.21
C ASP A 150 2.71 1.55 33.70
N TRP A 151 3.11 0.31 33.27
CA TRP A 151 3.28 -0.04 31.87
C TRP A 151 2.73 -1.43 31.56
N PHE A 152 1.79 -1.45 30.64
CA PHE A 152 1.15 -2.67 30.19
C PHE A 152 1.76 -3.10 28.84
N ASN A 153 2.86 -3.85 28.90
CA ASN A 153 3.63 -4.28 27.74
C ASN A 153 2.98 -5.48 27.04
N SER A 154 1.79 -5.28 26.47
CA SER A 154 1.05 -6.33 25.75
C SER A 154 1.17 -6.21 24.24
N HIS A 155 1.73 -5.11 23.75
CA HIS A 155 1.65 -4.71 22.35
C HIS A 155 2.38 -5.72 21.45
N GLY A 156 3.62 -6.06 21.74
CA GLY A 156 4.39 -7.03 20.96
C GLY A 156 3.79 -8.45 20.96
N THR A 157 3.19 -8.87 22.10
CA THR A 157 2.47 -10.15 22.16
C THR A 157 1.25 -10.17 21.24
N ARG A 158 0.52 -9.06 21.15
CA ARG A 158 -0.62 -8.92 20.23
C ARG A 158 -0.17 -8.97 18.77
N CYS A 159 0.87 -8.24 18.42
CA CYS A 159 1.47 -8.27 17.08
C CYS A 159 1.96 -9.69 16.70
N ALA A 160 2.57 -10.41 17.65
CA ALA A 160 3.04 -11.78 17.42
C ALA A 160 1.92 -12.76 17.07
N GLY A 161 0.76 -12.62 17.74
CA GLY A 161 -0.41 -13.47 17.48
C GLY A 161 -1.01 -13.27 16.09
N GLU A 162 -1.06 -12.04 15.62
CA GLU A 162 -1.54 -11.77 14.25
C GLU A 162 -0.69 -12.46 13.19
N VAL A 163 0.62 -12.54 13.41
CA VAL A 163 1.55 -13.14 12.46
C VAL A 163 1.55 -14.66 12.56
N SER A 164 1.73 -15.22 13.78
CA SER A 164 2.18 -16.59 13.98
C SER A 164 1.39 -17.37 15.04
N ALA A 165 0.20 -16.93 15.47
CA ALA A 165 -0.66 -17.75 16.33
C ALA A 165 -0.93 -19.10 15.67
N VAL A 166 -0.87 -20.16 16.48
CA VAL A 166 -0.91 -21.55 16.01
C VAL A 166 -2.32 -21.94 15.59
N SER A 167 -2.50 -22.48 14.40
CA SER A 167 -3.82 -22.92 13.94
C SER A 167 -4.26 -24.25 14.55
N ASN A 168 -5.58 -24.42 14.75
CA ASN A 168 -6.23 -25.65 15.14
C ASN A 168 -5.79 -26.21 16.52
N ASN A 169 -5.48 -25.34 17.46
CA ASN A 169 -5.13 -25.71 18.82
C ASN A 169 -6.23 -25.39 19.86
N ASN A 170 -7.37 -24.84 19.40
CA ASN A 170 -8.51 -24.40 20.23
C ASN A 170 -8.16 -23.24 21.17
N ILE A 171 -7.18 -22.40 20.81
CA ILE A 171 -6.74 -21.25 21.61
C ILE A 171 -6.80 -20.01 20.73
N CYS A 172 -7.22 -18.88 21.25
CA CYS A 172 -7.36 -17.58 20.59
C CYS A 172 -7.81 -17.65 19.12
N GLY A 173 -6.94 -17.33 18.21
CA GLY A 173 -7.20 -17.30 16.77
C GLY A 173 -6.05 -17.90 15.98
N VAL A 174 -5.90 -17.45 14.73
CA VAL A 174 -4.93 -17.99 13.78
C VAL A 174 -4.06 -16.87 13.25
N GLY A 175 -2.76 -17.06 13.20
CA GLY A 175 -1.85 -16.13 12.55
C GLY A 175 -2.01 -16.13 11.02
N VAL A 176 -1.76 -15.00 10.37
CA VAL A 176 -1.73 -14.90 8.90
C VAL A 176 -0.80 -15.97 8.31
N ALA A 177 0.35 -16.18 8.96
CA ALA A 177 1.37 -17.16 8.61
C ALA A 177 1.55 -18.17 9.77
N TYR A 178 0.51 -18.90 10.12
CA TYR A 178 0.39 -19.72 11.34
C TYR A 178 1.44 -20.83 11.50
N ASN A 179 2.23 -21.14 10.48
CA ASN A 179 3.37 -22.07 10.53
C ASN A 179 4.73 -21.35 10.44
N SER A 180 4.75 -20.01 10.46
CA SER A 180 5.99 -19.24 10.55
C SER A 180 6.57 -19.32 11.97
N LYS A 181 7.83 -18.97 12.12
CA LYS A 181 8.46 -18.77 13.42
C LYS A 181 8.44 -17.30 13.80
N VAL A 182 8.17 -17.01 15.08
CA VAL A 182 8.17 -15.66 15.62
C VAL A 182 9.28 -15.48 16.63
N ALA A 183 10.06 -14.42 16.48
CA ALA A 183 11.10 -13.99 17.41
C ALA A 183 10.68 -12.68 18.09
N GLY A 184 11.01 -12.50 19.35
CA GLY A 184 10.85 -11.25 20.07
C GLY A 184 12.16 -10.47 20.10
N ILE A 185 12.10 -9.21 19.72
CA ILE A 185 13.17 -8.23 19.97
C ILE A 185 12.61 -7.18 20.89
N ARG A 186 12.90 -7.29 22.20
CA ARG A 186 12.43 -6.34 23.19
C ARG A 186 13.32 -5.11 23.21
N MET A 187 12.73 -3.93 22.93
CA MET A 187 13.47 -2.67 22.84
C MET A 187 12.64 -1.45 23.26
N LEU A 188 11.31 -1.55 23.36
CA LEU A 188 10.41 -0.40 23.55
C LEU A 188 9.86 -0.24 24.98
N ASP A 189 10.29 -1.02 25.93
CA ASP A 189 9.82 -0.99 27.31
C ASP A 189 10.63 -0.05 28.23
N GLN A 190 11.49 0.78 27.65
CA GLN A 190 12.27 1.81 28.32
C GLN A 190 11.78 3.21 27.95
N PRO A 191 11.84 4.20 28.86
CA PRO A 191 11.39 5.55 28.56
C PRO A 191 12.26 6.29 27.53
N PHE A 192 13.45 5.77 27.23
CA PHE A 192 14.39 6.37 26.29
C PHE A 192 14.99 5.31 25.35
N MET A 193 14.98 5.65 24.07
CA MET A 193 15.67 4.90 23.04
C MET A 193 17.02 5.53 22.74
N THR A 194 18.00 4.71 22.35
CA THR A 194 19.30 5.17 21.87
C THR A 194 19.55 4.61 20.46
N ASP A 195 20.31 5.36 19.66
CA ASP A 195 20.68 4.94 18.30
C ASP A 195 21.37 3.56 18.27
N ILE A 196 22.14 3.23 19.31
CA ILE A 196 22.80 1.93 19.40
C ILE A 196 21.81 0.79 19.68
N ILE A 197 20.78 1.01 20.49
CA ILE A 197 19.74 0.01 20.77
C ILE A 197 18.91 -0.23 19.51
N GLU A 198 18.47 0.82 18.84
CA GLU A 198 17.74 0.70 17.57
C GLU A 198 18.58 -0.03 16.51
N ALA A 199 19.81 0.41 16.28
CA ALA A 199 20.71 -0.19 15.29
C ALA A 199 20.97 -1.68 15.59
N SER A 200 21.19 -2.01 16.87
CA SER A 200 21.42 -3.41 17.30
C SER A 200 20.18 -4.27 17.08
N SER A 201 18.98 -3.72 17.37
CA SER A 201 17.71 -4.41 17.19
C SER A 201 17.41 -4.68 15.71
N ILE A 202 17.57 -3.68 14.86
CA ILE A 202 17.33 -3.76 13.40
C ILE A 202 18.33 -4.69 12.70
N SER A 203 19.55 -4.81 13.21
CA SER A 203 20.60 -5.67 12.67
C SER A 203 20.74 -7.01 13.40
N HIS A 204 19.82 -7.35 14.32
CA HIS A 204 19.89 -8.61 15.06
C HIS A 204 19.66 -9.82 14.15
N MET A 205 20.62 -10.72 14.08
CA MET A 205 20.59 -12.00 13.35
C MET A 205 20.04 -11.93 11.91
N PRO A 206 20.56 -11.07 11.02
CA PRO A 206 19.99 -10.81 9.70
C PRO A 206 20.14 -11.98 8.71
N GLN A 207 20.80 -13.09 9.13
CA GLN A 207 20.88 -14.32 8.36
C GLN A 207 19.85 -15.37 8.79
N VAL A 208 19.17 -15.16 9.93
CA VAL A 208 18.17 -16.05 10.52
C VAL A 208 16.78 -15.44 10.45
N ILE A 209 16.68 -14.14 10.70
CA ILE A 209 15.43 -13.37 10.62
C ILE A 209 15.20 -12.93 9.18
N ASP A 210 14.06 -13.30 8.61
CA ASP A 210 13.67 -12.90 7.27
C ASP A 210 12.97 -11.55 7.26
N ILE A 211 12.04 -11.33 8.20
CA ILE A 211 11.18 -10.17 8.26
C ILE A 211 11.26 -9.55 9.65
N TYR A 212 11.43 -8.23 9.71
CA TYR A 212 11.36 -7.43 10.92
C TYR A 212 10.08 -6.60 10.85
N SER A 213 9.18 -6.81 11.81
CA SER A 213 7.92 -6.06 11.93
C SER A 213 8.06 -5.01 13.03
N ALA A 214 7.87 -3.75 12.66
CA ALA A 214 7.96 -2.60 13.55
C ALA A 214 6.64 -1.84 13.57
N SER A 215 5.99 -1.84 14.72
CA SER A 215 4.74 -1.13 14.96
C SER A 215 4.98 0.07 15.89
N TRP A 216 6.00 0.87 15.57
CA TRP A 216 6.45 2.02 16.35
C TRP A 216 7.15 3.04 15.45
N GLY A 217 7.41 4.23 15.97
CA GLY A 217 8.10 5.32 15.29
C GLY A 217 8.24 6.56 16.17
N PRO A 218 8.58 7.73 15.59
CA PRO A 218 8.47 9.02 16.26
C PRO A 218 7.07 9.25 16.80
N THR A 219 6.95 10.20 17.73
CA THR A 219 5.65 10.53 18.34
C THR A 219 4.68 11.10 17.31
N ASP A 220 3.49 10.51 17.18
CA ASP A 220 2.41 10.91 16.27
C ASP A 220 1.59 12.07 16.86
N ASP A 221 2.23 13.20 17.10
CA ASP A 221 1.62 14.37 17.76
C ASP A 221 1.23 15.49 16.80
N GLY A 222 1.53 15.32 15.51
CA GLY A 222 1.34 16.31 14.46
C GLY A 222 2.34 17.45 14.50
N LYS A 223 3.48 17.27 15.20
CA LYS A 223 4.56 18.27 15.36
C LYS A 223 5.94 17.68 15.14
N THR A 224 6.17 16.46 15.60
CA THR A 224 7.46 15.78 15.54
C THR A 224 7.86 15.54 14.09
N VAL A 225 9.12 15.79 13.78
CA VAL A 225 9.81 15.41 12.55
C VAL A 225 11.09 14.74 13.01
N ASP A 226 11.12 13.42 12.92
CA ASP A 226 12.25 12.63 13.40
C ASP A 226 12.37 11.34 12.56
N GLY A 227 13.50 10.66 12.68
CA GLY A 227 13.77 9.43 11.94
C GLY A 227 15.01 8.73 12.47
N PRO A 228 15.43 7.65 11.79
CA PRO A 228 16.59 6.87 12.17
C PRO A 228 17.84 7.75 12.18
N ARG A 229 18.66 7.56 13.21
CA ARG A 229 19.95 8.23 13.33
C ARG A 229 21.03 7.44 12.58
N GLU A 230 22.27 7.89 12.67
CA GLU A 230 23.37 7.41 11.81
C GLU A 230 23.61 5.89 11.90
N LEU A 231 23.68 5.34 13.13
CA LEU A 231 23.90 3.89 13.29
C LEU A 231 22.72 3.08 12.82
N THR A 232 21.52 3.54 13.08
CA THR A 232 20.27 2.90 12.65
C THR A 232 20.14 2.92 11.12
N LEU A 233 20.43 4.06 10.47
CA LEU A 233 20.45 4.15 9.00
C LEU A 233 21.46 3.18 8.39
N GLN A 234 22.67 3.09 8.98
CA GLN A 234 23.68 2.15 8.52
C GLN A 234 23.24 0.70 8.72
N ALA A 235 22.59 0.38 9.85
CA ALA A 235 22.05 -0.95 10.13
C ALA A 235 20.97 -1.36 9.13
N MET A 236 20.06 -0.45 8.79
CA MET A 236 19.03 -0.68 7.77
C MET A 236 19.65 -0.92 6.39
N ALA A 237 20.58 -0.06 5.99
CA ALA A 237 21.29 -0.20 4.71
C ALA A 237 22.07 -1.52 4.63
N ASP A 238 22.76 -1.90 5.69
CA ASP A 238 23.47 -3.18 5.77
C ASP A 238 22.50 -4.37 5.74
N GLY A 239 21.38 -4.27 6.43
CA GLY A 239 20.34 -5.30 6.46
C GLY A 239 19.79 -5.59 5.06
N VAL A 240 19.38 -4.57 4.30
CA VAL A 240 18.84 -4.75 2.94
C VAL A 240 19.90 -5.21 1.93
N ASN A 241 21.17 -4.95 2.18
CA ASN A 241 22.26 -5.36 1.28
C ASN A 241 22.84 -6.73 1.63
N LYS A 242 22.91 -7.11 2.91
CA LYS A 242 23.65 -8.27 3.40
C LYS A 242 22.78 -9.32 4.07
N GLY A 243 21.60 -8.96 4.56
CA GLY A 243 20.68 -9.87 5.23
C GLY A 243 20.18 -10.99 4.32
N ARG A 244 19.70 -12.09 4.90
CA ARG A 244 19.14 -13.23 4.18
C ARG A 244 20.07 -13.76 3.08
N GLY A 245 21.37 -13.84 3.35
CA GLY A 245 22.36 -14.29 2.34
C GLY A 245 22.51 -13.36 1.14
N GLY A 246 22.33 -12.05 1.32
CA GLY A 246 22.40 -11.02 0.27
C GLY A 246 21.08 -10.73 -0.44
N LYS A 247 19.98 -11.40 -0.07
CA LYS A 247 18.62 -11.08 -0.58
C LYS A 247 18.00 -9.86 0.11
N GLY A 248 18.55 -9.47 1.25
CA GLY A 248 18.16 -8.34 2.07
C GLY A 248 17.10 -8.68 3.11
N SER A 249 17.27 -8.14 4.30
CA SER A 249 16.27 -8.13 5.36
C SER A 249 15.02 -7.36 4.91
N ILE A 250 13.86 -7.82 5.34
CA ILE A 250 12.57 -7.20 4.99
C ILE A 250 12.09 -6.44 6.22
N TYR A 251 11.97 -5.13 6.11
CA TYR A 251 11.50 -4.24 7.17
C TYR A 251 10.07 -3.81 6.87
N VAL A 252 9.12 -4.23 7.70
CA VAL A 252 7.70 -3.85 7.61
C VAL A 252 7.40 -2.85 8.70
N TRP A 253 6.81 -1.73 8.34
CA TRP A 253 6.63 -0.61 9.24
C TRP A 253 5.20 -0.08 9.24
N ALA A 254 4.65 0.21 10.43
CA ALA A 254 3.39 0.91 10.58
C ALA A 254 3.53 2.36 10.11
N SER A 255 2.53 2.91 9.42
CA SER A 255 2.63 4.25 8.84
C SER A 255 2.44 5.39 9.85
N GLY A 256 1.82 5.13 11.00
CA GLY A 256 1.56 6.13 12.04
C GLY A 256 0.08 6.32 12.36
N ASP A 257 -0.21 6.80 13.58
CA ASP A 257 -1.54 6.92 14.16
C ASP A 257 -1.94 8.39 14.50
N GLY A 258 -1.28 9.39 13.89
CA GLY A 258 -1.53 10.83 14.13
C GLY A 258 -2.79 11.37 13.44
N GLY A 259 -3.38 10.59 12.53
CA GLY A 259 -4.60 10.93 11.80
C GLY A 259 -4.42 12.16 10.89
N SER A 260 -5.50 12.89 10.67
CA SER A 260 -5.52 14.08 9.81
C SER A 260 -4.69 15.27 10.33
N TYR A 261 -4.09 15.15 11.50
CA TYR A 261 -3.21 16.16 12.08
C TYR A 261 -1.73 15.92 11.77
N ASP A 262 -1.38 14.76 11.28
CA ASP A 262 -0.03 14.35 10.96
C ASP A 262 0.16 13.94 9.50
N ASP A 263 1.41 13.69 9.11
CA ASP A 263 1.80 13.27 7.77
C ASP A 263 2.98 12.31 7.89
N CYS A 264 2.80 11.06 7.49
CA CYS A 264 3.80 10.01 7.64
C CYS A 264 5.11 10.24 6.85
N ASN A 265 5.17 11.24 5.98
CA ASN A 265 6.44 11.71 5.42
C ASN A 265 7.29 12.52 6.42
N CYS A 266 6.75 12.83 7.61
CA CYS A 266 7.52 13.41 8.72
C CYS A 266 8.11 12.35 9.66
N ASP A 267 7.80 11.08 9.44
CA ASP A 267 8.41 9.91 10.07
C ASP A 267 9.45 9.29 9.12
N GLY A 268 10.73 9.40 9.49
CA GLY A 268 11.84 8.90 8.67
C GLY A 268 11.96 7.39 8.62
N TYR A 269 11.24 6.63 9.45
CA TYR A 269 11.13 5.16 9.35
C TYR A 269 10.04 4.76 8.36
N ALA A 270 8.83 5.28 8.51
CA ALA A 270 7.72 5.03 7.60
C ALA A 270 8.00 5.56 6.19
N SER A 271 8.69 6.69 6.05
CA SER A 271 9.06 7.27 4.76
C SER A 271 10.42 6.80 4.21
N SER A 272 11.04 5.79 4.85
CA SER A 272 12.28 5.22 4.36
C SER A 272 12.06 4.34 3.12
N MET A 273 12.95 4.42 2.14
CA MET A 273 12.95 3.50 1.00
C MET A 273 13.29 2.05 1.37
N TRP A 274 13.93 1.86 2.55
CA TRP A 274 14.34 0.55 3.07
C TRP A 274 13.20 -0.20 3.77
N THR A 275 12.12 0.48 4.11
CA THR A 275 10.96 -0.09 4.77
C THR A 275 9.78 -0.25 3.82
N ILE A 276 8.90 -1.18 4.14
CA ILE A 276 7.58 -1.32 3.50
C ILE A 276 6.57 -0.71 4.47
N SER A 277 6.19 0.54 4.21
CA SER A 277 5.22 1.27 5.03
C SER A 277 3.80 0.81 4.74
N ILE A 278 3.08 0.43 5.78
CA ILE A 278 1.74 -0.14 5.74
C ILE A 278 0.78 0.74 6.54
N ASN A 279 -0.27 1.20 5.87
CA ASN A 279 -1.41 1.87 6.51
C ASN A 279 -2.55 0.89 6.77
N SER A 280 -3.62 1.35 7.38
CA SER A 280 -4.76 0.51 7.72
C SER A 280 -6.02 0.85 6.90
N ALA A 281 -6.93 -0.11 6.83
CA ALA A 281 -8.31 0.05 6.39
C ALA A 281 -9.22 -0.64 7.40
N ILE A 282 -10.43 -0.13 7.57
CA ILE A 282 -11.41 -0.79 8.44
C ILE A 282 -12.24 -1.81 7.66
N ASN A 283 -12.97 -2.65 8.38
CA ASN A 283 -13.73 -3.78 7.84
C ASN A 283 -14.78 -3.44 6.75
N ASP A 284 -15.16 -2.18 6.60
CA ASP A 284 -16.08 -1.70 5.55
C ASP A 284 -15.37 -0.97 4.38
N GLY A 285 -14.05 -0.90 4.40
CA GLY A 285 -13.21 -0.30 3.37
C GLY A 285 -12.93 1.19 3.54
N ARG A 286 -13.36 1.80 4.63
CA ARG A 286 -13.05 3.19 4.95
C ARG A 286 -11.70 3.30 5.68
N THR A 287 -11.27 4.54 5.84
CA THR A 287 -10.09 4.88 6.65
C THR A 287 -10.42 4.89 8.14
N ALA A 288 -9.45 4.58 8.97
CA ALA A 288 -9.53 4.83 10.40
C ALA A 288 -9.25 6.32 10.71
N LEU A 289 -9.73 6.81 11.85
CA LEU A 289 -9.52 8.21 12.24
C LEU A 289 -8.06 8.53 12.57
N TYR A 290 -7.27 7.51 12.87
CA TYR A 290 -5.85 7.64 13.17
C TYR A 290 -4.95 7.48 11.95
N ASP A 291 -5.48 7.02 10.80
CA ASP A 291 -4.67 6.82 9.58
C ASP A 291 -4.03 8.12 9.12
N GLU A 292 -2.73 8.08 8.91
CA GLU A 292 -1.99 9.20 8.34
C GLU A 292 -1.92 9.10 6.82
N SER A 293 -1.98 10.26 6.18
CA SER A 293 -1.88 10.38 4.73
C SER A 293 -0.48 10.81 4.33
N CYS A 294 0.18 10.05 3.46
CA CYS A 294 1.43 10.45 2.84
C CYS A 294 1.66 9.76 1.50
N SER A 295 2.69 10.18 0.77
CA SER A 295 3.05 9.59 -0.52
C SER A 295 4.03 8.42 -0.42
N SER A 296 4.54 8.12 0.77
CA SER A 296 5.50 7.03 1.01
C SER A 296 4.86 5.68 1.31
N THR A 297 3.61 5.65 1.76
CA THR A 297 2.86 4.41 2.03
C THR A 297 2.80 3.54 0.79
N LEU A 298 3.19 2.26 0.91
CA LEU A 298 3.21 1.35 -0.22
C LEU A 298 1.89 0.61 -0.39
N ALA A 299 1.29 0.14 0.70
CA ALA A 299 0.03 -0.59 0.69
C ALA A 299 -0.68 -0.48 2.05
N SER A 300 -1.82 -1.16 2.17
CA SER A 300 -2.59 -1.25 3.41
C SER A 300 -2.96 -2.69 3.72
N THR A 301 -3.24 -2.94 4.99
CA THR A 301 -3.93 -4.10 5.50
C THR A 301 -5.13 -3.65 6.35
N PHE A 302 -5.49 -4.34 7.39
CA PHE A 302 -6.70 -4.05 8.13
C PHE A 302 -6.45 -3.71 9.59
N SER A 303 -7.34 -2.89 10.15
CA SER A 303 -7.37 -2.61 11.59
C SER A 303 -8.73 -2.06 12.02
N ASN A 304 -8.91 -1.83 13.33
CA ASN A 304 -10.15 -1.28 13.87
C ASN A 304 -10.18 0.26 13.77
N GLY A 305 -11.19 0.80 13.13
CA GLY A 305 -11.34 2.25 12.99
C GLY A 305 -12.49 2.88 13.78
N ARG A 306 -13.38 2.08 14.39
CA ARG A 306 -14.58 2.59 15.03
C ARG A 306 -14.68 2.21 16.50
N LYS A 307 -14.53 3.19 17.41
CA LYS A 307 -14.78 3.01 18.85
C LYS A 307 -16.19 2.48 19.17
N ARG A 308 -17.15 2.61 18.26
CA ARG A 308 -18.55 2.20 18.44
C ARG A 308 -18.81 0.74 18.07
N ASN A 309 -17.90 0.08 17.38
CA ASN A 309 -18.00 -1.34 17.05
C ASN A 309 -16.78 -2.10 17.58
N PRO A 310 -16.81 -2.52 18.86
CA PRO A 310 -15.68 -3.25 19.46
C PRO A 310 -15.47 -4.64 18.85
N GLU A 311 -16.48 -5.20 18.18
CA GLU A 311 -16.36 -6.49 17.48
C GLU A 311 -15.55 -6.41 16.18
N ALA A 312 -15.33 -5.20 15.65
CA ALA A 312 -14.45 -4.95 14.51
C ALA A 312 -12.99 -4.80 14.91
N GLY A 313 -12.63 -4.98 16.17
CA GLY A 313 -11.24 -5.02 16.62
C GLY A 313 -10.47 -6.19 16.04
N VAL A 314 -9.16 -6.07 15.99
CA VAL A 314 -8.28 -7.15 15.55
C VAL A 314 -8.19 -8.20 16.68
N ALA A 315 -8.55 -9.43 16.33
CA ALA A 315 -8.55 -10.56 17.25
C ALA A 315 -7.18 -11.23 17.26
N THR A 316 -6.54 -11.33 18.42
CA THR A 316 -5.19 -11.86 18.55
C THR A 316 -4.90 -12.36 19.97
N THR A 317 -3.66 -12.80 20.22
CA THR A 317 -3.16 -13.15 21.55
C THR A 317 -3.02 -11.91 22.45
N ASP A 318 -3.01 -12.12 23.76
CA ASP A 318 -2.76 -11.09 24.78
C ASP A 318 -1.91 -11.69 25.92
N LEU A 319 -1.49 -10.88 26.87
CA LEU A 319 -0.67 -11.29 27.99
C LEU A 319 -1.33 -12.40 28.85
N TYR A 320 -0.50 -13.17 29.53
CA TYR A 320 -0.91 -14.22 30.50
C TYR A 320 -1.74 -15.35 29.90
N GLY A 321 -1.47 -15.70 28.64
CA GLY A 321 -2.21 -16.73 27.92
C GLY A 321 -3.65 -16.32 27.56
N ASN A 322 -3.98 -15.04 27.67
CA ASN A 322 -5.29 -14.51 27.29
C ASN A 322 -5.36 -14.18 25.79
N CYS A 323 -6.56 -13.89 25.34
CA CYS A 323 -6.85 -13.42 23.97
C CYS A 323 -7.50 -12.04 24.02
N THR A 324 -7.40 -11.27 22.93
CA THR A 324 -8.05 -9.96 22.82
C THR A 324 -8.83 -9.82 21.51
N LEU A 325 -9.86 -8.97 21.53
CA LEU A 325 -10.57 -8.46 20.33
C LEU A 325 -10.34 -6.96 20.15
N ARG A 326 -9.33 -6.39 20.79
CA ARG A 326 -9.20 -4.92 20.90
C ARG A 326 -7.89 -4.38 20.37
N HIS A 327 -7.12 -5.18 19.63
CA HIS A 327 -5.95 -4.63 18.97
C HIS A 327 -6.36 -3.72 17.83
N SER A 328 -5.63 -2.60 17.66
CA SER A 328 -5.98 -1.53 16.70
C SER A 328 -4.75 -0.66 16.40
N GLY A 329 -4.93 0.35 15.54
CA GLY A 329 -3.86 1.21 15.06
C GLY A 329 -3.24 0.65 13.79
N THR A 330 -2.39 1.43 13.15
CA THR A 330 -1.50 0.92 12.08
C THR A 330 -0.53 -0.13 12.64
N SER A 331 -0.40 -0.16 13.97
CA SER A 331 0.30 -1.19 14.73
C SER A 331 -0.24 -2.61 14.51
N ALA A 332 -1.55 -2.77 14.25
CA ALA A 332 -2.13 -4.06 13.88
C ALA A 332 -1.96 -4.35 12.38
N ALA A 333 -1.90 -3.33 11.56
CA ALA A 333 -1.77 -3.50 10.11
C ALA A 333 -0.39 -4.01 9.67
N ALA A 334 0.68 -3.54 10.27
CA ALA A 334 2.04 -3.95 9.92
C ALA A 334 2.31 -5.46 10.15
N PRO A 335 1.95 -6.08 11.28
CA PRO A 335 2.14 -7.52 11.46
C PRO A 335 1.29 -8.36 10.51
N GLU A 336 0.07 -7.96 10.16
CA GLU A 336 -0.71 -8.63 9.11
C GLU A 336 0.06 -8.66 7.77
N ALA A 337 0.67 -7.54 7.38
CA ALA A 337 1.50 -7.46 6.18
C ALA A 337 2.74 -8.37 6.29
N ALA A 338 3.41 -8.39 7.43
CA ALA A 338 4.55 -9.28 7.67
C ALA A 338 4.16 -10.74 7.48
N GLY A 339 2.97 -11.13 7.94
CA GLY A 339 2.41 -12.45 7.71
C GLY A 339 2.19 -12.75 6.22
N VAL A 340 1.60 -11.82 5.47
CA VAL A 340 1.41 -11.97 4.00
C VAL A 340 2.75 -12.13 3.28
N PHE A 341 3.75 -11.36 3.65
CA PHE A 341 5.10 -11.50 3.07
C PHE A 341 5.75 -12.82 3.43
N ALA A 342 5.50 -13.37 4.61
CA ALA A 342 5.97 -14.71 4.98
C ALA A 342 5.37 -15.80 4.10
N LEU A 343 4.08 -15.70 3.74
CA LEU A 343 3.45 -16.62 2.77
C LEU A 343 4.13 -16.55 1.40
N ALA A 344 4.47 -15.35 0.95
CA ALA A 344 5.19 -15.14 -0.32
C ALA A 344 6.62 -15.70 -0.27
N LEU A 345 7.33 -15.54 0.86
CA LEU A 345 8.68 -16.08 1.05
C LEU A 345 8.69 -17.61 1.12
N GLU A 346 7.68 -18.25 1.71
CA GLU A 346 7.54 -19.71 1.64
C GLU A 346 7.34 -20.16 0.19
N ALA A 347 6.55 -19.42 -0.58
CA ALA A 347 6.29 -19.71 -2.00
C ALA A 347 7.54 -19.53 -2.87
N ASN A 348 8.38 -18.56 -2.56
CA ASN A 348 9.65 -18.30 -3.24
C ASN A 348 10.70 -17.73 -2.27
N PRO A 349 11.56 -18.60 -1.69
CA PRO A 349 12.60 -18.17 -0.75
C PRO A 349 13.70 -17.29 -1.37
N ASN A 350 13.72 -17.15 -2.68
CA ASN A 350 14.71 -16.33 -3.39
C ASN A 350 14.30 -14.87 -3.57
N LEU A 351 13.09 -14.51 -3.17
CA LEU A 351 12.64 -13.11 -3.22
C LEU A 351 13.56 -12.20 -2.42
N THR A 352 13.97 -11.12 -3.07
CA THR A 352 14.69 -10.02 -2.43
C THR A 352 13.71 -9.09 -1.72
N TRP A 353 14.23 -8.20 -0.87
CA TRP A 353 13.43 -7.16 -0.24
C TRP A 353 12.73 -6.25 -1.26
N ARG A 354 13.36 -6.01 -2.45
CA ARG A 354 12.75 -5.23 -3.53
C ARG A 354 11.70 -6.02 -4.29
N ASP A 355 11.93 -7.33 -4.51
CA ASP A 355 10.93 -8.19 -5.15
C ASP A 355 9.61 -8.14 -4.40
N LEU A 356 9.62 -8.14 -3.05
CA LEU A 356 8.42 -8.01 -2.24
C LEU A 356 7.73 -6.66 -2.42
N GLN A 357 8.48 -5.57 -2.56
CA GLN A 357 7.89 -4.26 -2.85
C GLN A 357 7.22 -4.25 -4.24
N HIS A 358 7.87 -4.81 -5.26
CA HIS A 358 7.28 -4.95 -6.60
C HIS A 358 6.03 -5.84 -6.57
N LEU A 359 6.08 -6.98 -5.88
CA LEU A 359 4.91 -7.85 -5.70
C LEU A 359 3.76 -7.10 -5.00
N THR A 360 4.08 -6.30 -3.99
CA THR A 360 3.10 -5.45 -3.29
C THR A 360 2.42 -4.48 -4.25
N VAL A 361 3.18 -3.73 -5.03
CA VAL A 361 2.65 -2.77 -6.01
C VAL A 361 1.74 -3.47 -7.04
N LEU A 362 2.14 -4.65 -7.52
CA LEU A 362 1.43 -5.35 -8.59
C LEU A 362 0.19 -6.12 -8.13
N THR A 363 0.18 -6.61 -6.88
CA THR A 363 -0.89 -7.49 -6.40
C THR A 363 -1.86 -6.82 -5.45
N SER A 364 -1.50 -5.69 -4.82
CA SER A 364 -2.43 -4.93 -3.99
C SER A 364 -3.65 -4.47 -4.78
N LYS A 365 -4.79 -4.42 -4.13
CA LYS A 365 -6.07 -4.15 -4.77
C LYS A 365 -6.79 -2.96 -4.14
N ARG A 366 -7.31 -2.08 -4.99
CA ARG A 366 -8.25 -1.05 -4.55
C ARG A 366 -9.48 -1.68 -3.89
N ASN A 367 -10.00 -2.79 -4.45
CA ASN A 367 -11.19 -3.49 -3.96
C ASN A 367 -12.34 -2.49 -3.65
N LYS A 368 -12.93 -2.56 -2.46
CA LYS A 368 -13.98 -1.66 -1.98
C LYS A 368 -13.44 -0.57 -1.04
N LEU A 369 -12.16 -0.23 -1.16
CA LEU A 369 -11.57 0.85 -0.37
C LEU A 369 -12.13 2.19 -0.78
N HIS A 370 -12.51 2.99 0.19
CA HIS A 370 -13.12 4.30 0.00
C HIS A 370 -12.43 5.34 0.89
N ASP A 371 -11.93 6.39 0.24
CA ASP A 371 -11.35 7.56 0.89
C ASP A 371 -12.19 8.78 0.55
N GLU A 372 -12.71 9.46 1.56
CA GLU A 372 -13.56 10.65 1.41
C GLU A 372 -12.74 11.92 1.11
N VAL A 373 -11.43 11.91 1.40
CA VAL A 373 -10.56 13.08 1.31
C VAL A 373 -9.66 13.03 0.07
N HIS A 374 -9.04 11.88 -0.19
CA HIS A 374 -8.12 11.71 -1.30
C HIS A 374 -8.72 10.74 -2.33
N GLN A 375 -8.87 11.22 -3.54
CA GLN A 375 -9.34 10.37 -4.63
C GLN A 375 -8.26 9.38 -5.07
N TRP A 376 -8.67 8.21 -5.50
CA TRP A 376 -7.83 7.27 -6.22
C TRP A 376 -7.35 7.91 -7.53
N ARG A 377 -6.06 7.80 -7.79
CA ARG A 377 -5.41 8.36 -8.98
C ARG A 377 -4.63 7.27 -9.69
N ARG A 378 -4.28 7.54 -10.94
CA ARG A 378 -3.39 6.69 -11.73
C ARG A 378 -2.09 7.42 -12.00
N ASN A 379 -0.98 6.68 -11.93
CA ASN A 379 0.31 7.22 -12.32
C ASN A 379 0.52 7.11 -13.85
N GLY A 380 1.63 7.63 -14.34
CA GLY A 380 1.91 7.69 -15.77
C GLY A 380 2.00 6.35 -16.50
N VAL A 381 2.12 5.22 -15.76
CA VAL A 381 2.08 3.86 -16.30
C VAL A 381 0.77 3.13 -15.98
N GLY A 382 -0.23 3.83 -15.43
CA GLY A 382 -1.58 3.35 -15.21
C GLY A 382 -1.80 2.58 -13.91
N LEU A 383 -0.84 2.59 -12.98
CA LEU A 383 -1.00 2.00 -11.65
C LEU A 383 -1.88 2.91 -10.78
N GLU A 384 -2.93 2.34 -10.18
CA GLU A 384 -3.78 3.06 -9.24
C GLU A 384 -3.08 3.22 -7.89
N PHE A 385 -3.21 4.39 -7.29
CA PHE A 385 -2.67 4.70 -5.97
C PHE A 385 -3.57 5.68 -5.21
N ASN A 386 -3.39 5.71 -3.90
CA ASN A 386 -4.04 6.63 -2.99
C ASN A 386 -3.08 7.04 -1.88
N HIS A 387 -3.18 8.26 -1.35
CA HIS A 387 -2.27 8.77 -0.31
C HIS A 387 -2.48 8.12 1.08
N LEU A 388 -3.64 7.46 1.32
CA LEU A 388 -3.89 6.69 2.53
C LEU A 388 -3.60 5.20 2.31
N PHE A 389 -4.06 4.65 1.19
CA PHE A 389 -4.03 3.20 0.97
C PHE A 389 -2.84 2.72 0.13
N GLY A 390 -1.93 3.61 -0.29
CA GLY A 390 -0.86 3.23 -1.22
C GLY A 390 -1.43 2.62 -2.51
N TYR A 391 -0.94 1.44 -2.89
CA TYR A 391 -1.44 0.69 -4.05
C TYR A 391 -2.68 -0.19 -3.75
N GLY A 392 -3.21 -0.11 -2.52
CA GLY A 392 -4.40 -0.83 -2.07
C GLY A 392 -4.12 -1.86 -0.97
N VAL A 393 -5.13 -2.66 -0.66
CA VAL A 393 -5.01 -3.75 0.32
C VAL A 393 -4.18 -4.89 -0.24
N LEU A 394 -3.31 -5.47 0.58
CA LEU A 394 -2.56 -6.67 0.26
C LEU A 394 -3.50 -7.83 -0.10
N ASP A 395 -3.11 -8.60 -1.09
CA ASP A 395 -3.78 -9.83 -1.53
C ASP A 395 -2.83 -11.01 -1.42
N ALA A 396 -2.93 -11.76 -0.33
CA ALA A 396 -2.05 -12.89 -0.06
C ALA A 396 -2.09 -13.96 -1.15
N GLY A 397 -3.29 -14.32 -1.62
CA GLY A 397 -3.45 -15.30 -2.69
C GLY A 397 -2.83 -14.84 -4.01
N GLY A 398 -3.07 -13.57 -4.38
CA GLY A 398 -2.49 -12.97 -5.58
C GLY A 398 -0.97 -12.85 -5.49
N MET A 399 -0.45 -12.43 -4.33
CA MET A 399 0.98 -12.31 -4.09
C MET A 399 1.70 -13.65 -4.16
N VAL A 400 1.17 -14.68 -3.50
CA VAL A 400 1.73 -16.05 -3.53
C VAL A 400 1.74 -16.62 -4.94
N LYS A 401 0.66 -16.46 -5.70
CA LYS A 401 0.61 -16.90 -7.10
C LYS A 401 1.72 -16.28 -7.95
N LEU A 402 1.87 -14.96 -7.83
CA LEU A 402 2.87 -14.22 -8.60
C LEU A 402 4.29 -14.54 -8.10
N ALA A 403 4.49 -14.71 -6.79
CA ALA A 403 5.78 -15.04 -6.17
C ALA A 403 6.37 -16.37 -6.69
N ARG A 404 5.54 -17.38 -6.93
CA ARG A 404 5.97 -18.70 -7.44
C ARG A 404 6.66 -18.65 -8.80
N GLU A 405 6.27 -17.69 -9.64
CA GLU A 405 6.78 -17.54 -11.00
C GLU A 405 7.70 -16.33 -11.13
N TRP A 406 7.95 -15.62 -10.02
CA TRP A 406 8.69 -14.39 -9.98
C TRP A 406 10.16 -14.61 -10.32
N LYS A 407 10.67 -13.70 -11.14
CA LYS A 407 12.10 -13.56 -11.37
C LYS A 407 12.58 -12.26 -10.74
N THR A 408 13.68 -12.34 -10.01
CA THR A 408 14.27 -11.21 -9.31
C THR A 408 14.40 -9.99 -10.21
N VAL A 409 13.98 -8.84 -9.71
CA VAL A 409 14.09 -7.56 -10.41
C VAL A 409 15.56 -7.20 -10.66
N PRO A 410 15.84 -6.44 -11.73
CA PRO A 410 17.20 -6.00 -12.04
C PRO A 410 17.85 -5.21 -10.90
N GLU A 411 19.17 -5.08 -10.96
CA GLU A 411 19.94 -4.28 -10.02
C GLU A 411 19.38 -2.86 -9.87
N ARG A 412 19.40 -2.35 -8.64
CA ARG A 412 18.96 -1.01 -8.29
C ARG A 412 20.07 0.01 -8.51
N PHE A 413 19.70 1.08 -9.15
CA PHE A 413 20.53 2.26 -9.32
C PHE A 413 19.90 3.48 -8.64
N HIS A 414 20.72 4.48 -8.35
CA HIS A 414 20.24 5.77 -7.86
C HIS A 414 20.95 6.92 -8.58
N CYS A 415 20.20 7.94 -8.88
CA CYS A 415 20.67 9.10 -9.63
C CYS A 415 20.32 10.37 -8.87
N VAL A 416 21.31 11.22 -8.59
CA VAL A 416 21.07 12.61 -8.23
C VAL A 416 20.69 13.36 -9.50
N ALA A 417 19.39 13.55 -9.68
CA ALA A 417 18.81 14.00 -10.94
C ALA A 417 18.90 15.53 -11.16
N GLY A 418 19.21 16.26 -10.12
CA GLY A 418 19.40 17.71 -10.14
C GLY A 418 19.19 18.32 -8.77
N SER A 419 19.57 19.60 -8.64
CA SER A 419 19.44 20.35 -7.39
C SER A 419 19.17 21.83 -7.70
N VAL A 420 18.28 22.45 -6.91
CA VAL A 420 18.03 23.88 -6.84
C VAL A 420 18.55 24.35 -5.50
N GLN A 421 19.56 25.22 -5.49
CA GLN A 421 20.23 25.75 -4.28
C GLN A 421 20.03 27.25 -4.10
N GLU A 422 19.29 27.89 -4.99
CA GLU A 422 18.95 29.30 -4.85
C GLU A 422 17.85 29.49 -3.79
N ILE A 423 17.98 30.55 -2.99
CA ILE A 423 17.01 30.88 -1.95
C ILE A 423 15.79 31.55 -2.57
N HIS A 424 14.65 30.92 -2.49
CA HIS A 424 13.38 31.43 -2.96
C HIS A 424 12.44 31.76 -1.80
N LYS A 425 11.89 32.96 -1.79
CA LYS A 425 10.90 33.38 -0.77
C LYS A 425 9.55 32.72 -1.05
N ILE A 426 8.91 32.22 0.00
CA ILE A 426 7.54 31.68 -0.02
C ILE A 426 6.65 32.67 0.72
N GLN A 427 5.53 33.09 0.12
CA GLN A 427 4.58 34.02 0.70
C GLN A 427 3.17 33.45 0.72
N SER A 428 2.40 33.78 1.73
CA SER A 428 0.99 33.44 1.79
C SER A 428 0.22 33.93 0.56
N GLY A 429 -0.75 33.12 0.11
CA GLY A 429 -1.58 33.44 -1.05
C GLY A 429 -0.94 33.18 -2.41
N SER A 430 0.33 32.77 -2.45
CA SER A 430 1.03 32.35 -3.67
C SER A 430 1.70 30.98 -3.50
N LYS A 431 1.90 30.29 -4.62
CA LYS A 431 2.70 29.06 -4.66
C LYS A 431 4.04 29.35 -5.32
N LEU A 432 5.12 28.94 -4.67
CA LEU A 432 6.42 28.85 -5.30
C LEU A 432 6.43 27.59 -6.17
N VAL A 433 6.79 27.72 -7.44
CA VAL A 433 6.96 26.58 -8.36
C VAL A 433 8.41 26.53 -8.80
N LEU A 434 9.06 25.41 -8.52
CA LEU A 434 10.43 25.12 -8.94
C LEU A 434 10.42 23.97 -9.93
N SER A 435 11.44 23.90 -10.78
CA SER A 435 11.56 22.82 -11.76
C SER A 435 12.99 22.28 -11.84
N ILE A 436 13.10 20.95 -12.02
CA ILE A 436 14.33 20.26 -12.38
C ILE A 436 14.06 19.47 -13.65
N THR A 437 14.82 19.77 -14.70
CA THR A 437 14.81 18.95 -15.94
C THR A 437 15.99 18.01 -15.91
N THR A 438 15.74 16.71 -16.10
CA THR A 438 16.74 15.67 -15.96
C THR A 438 16.67 14.65 -17.09
N ASP A 439 17.83 14.09 -17.43
CA ASP A 439 17.99 12.89 -18.27
C ASP A 439 18.08 11.60 -17.43
N ALA A 440 17.88 11.71 -16.10
CA ALA A 440 17.97 10.61 -15.13
C ALA A 440 19.35 9.91 -15.13
N CYS A 441 20.42 10.67 -15.30
CA CYS A 441 21.80 10.20 -15.44
C CYS A 441 22.04 9.31 -16.70
N GLN A 442 21.30 9.52 -17.77
CA GLN A 442 21.46 8.75 -19.02
C GLN A 442 22.91 8.81 -19.54
N GLY A 443 23.43 7.64 -19.90
CA GLY A 443 24.82 7.50 -20.38
C GLY A 443 25.85 7.34 -19.25
N LYS A 444 25.43 7.26 -17.99
CA LYS A 444 26.26 6.94 -16.82
C LYS A 444 25.89 5.58 -16.24
N ASP A 445 26.77 5.01 -15.44
CA ASP A 445 26.56 3.69 -14.81
C ASP A 445 25.36 3.69 -13.85
N ASN A 446 24.97 4.85 -13.32
CA ASN A 446 23.86 5.03 -12.39
C ASN A 446 22.57 5.56 -13.05
N PHE A 447 22.39 5.33 -14.35
CA PHE A 447 21.15 5.66 -15.08
C PHE A 447 19.94 4.96 -14.48
N VAL A 448 18.83 5.69 -14.28
CA VAL A 448 17.53 5.17 -13.85
C VAL A 448 16.52 5.38 -14.96
N ARG A 449 15.90 4.29 -15.42
CA ARG A 449 14.88 4.34 -16.48
C ARG A 449 13.49 3.96 -15.97
N TYR A 450 13.40 3.06 -15.01
CA TYR A 450 12.15 2.60 -14.41
C TYR A 450 12.19 2.91 -12.91
N LEU A 451 11.32 3.81 -12.48
CA LEU A 451 11.29 4.29 -11.10
C LEU A 451 10.78 3.22 -10.12
N GLU A 452 11.34 3.27 -8.93
CA GLU A 452 10.83 2.65 -7.70
C GLU A 452 10.50 3.77 -6.71
N HIS A 453 11.48 4.29 -5.99
CA HIS A 453 11.30 5.36 -5.03
C HIS A 453 11.83 6.69 -5.58
N VAL A 454 11.15 7.77 -5.25
CA VAL A 454 11.64 9.12 -5.55
C VAL A 454 11.69 9.93 -4.26
N GLN A 455 12.82 10.59 -4.02
CA GLN A 455 12.99 11.46 -2.88
C GLN A 455 13.23 12.90 -3.33
N ALA A 456 12.49 13.81 -2.71
CA ALA A 456 12.77 15.23 -2.74
C ALA A 456 13.46 15.61 -1.41
N VAL A 457 14.77 15.78 -1.45
CA VAL A 457 15.55 16.20 -0.29
C VAL A 457 15.45 17.71 -0.19
N ILE A 458 14.79 18.21 0.86
CA ILE A 458 14.35 19.59 0.94
C ILE A 458 14.88 20.26 2.21
N THR A 459 15.41 21.50 2.04
CA THR A 459 15.68 22.43 3.12
C THR A 459 14.75 23.63 2.97
N VAL A 460 13.83 23.81 3.90
CA VAL A 460 12.84 24.89 3.91
C VAL A 460 12.56 25.35 5.34
N ASN A 461 12.47 26.66 5.55
CA ASN A 461 12.01 27.23 6.80
C ASN A 461 10.76 28.10 6.60
N ALA A 462 9.99 28.26 7.65
CA ALA A 462 8.75 29.04 7.65
C ALA A 462 8.49 29.66 9.02
N SER A 463 7.69 30.72 9.02
CA SER A 463 7.17 31.33 10.27
C SER A 463 6.26 30.35 11.04
N ARG A 464 5.73 29.35 10.39
CA ARG A 464 5.02 28.19 10.98
C ARG A 464 5.17 26.97 10.07
N ARG A 465 5.94 25.96 10.52
CA ARG A 465 6.26 24.77 9.73
C ARG A 465 5.03 23.95 9.34
N GLY A 466 4.08 23.83 10.26
CA GLY A 466 2.86 23.04 10.05
C GLY A 466 1.92 23.58 8.97
N ASP A 467 2.07 24.82 8.53
CA ASP A 467 1.26 25.38 7.44
C ASP A 467 1.91 25.19 6.05
N ILE A 468 3.13 24.61 5.98
CA ILE A 468 3.78 24.28 4.71
C ILE A 468 3.01 23.13 4.03
N ASN A 469 2.80 23.28 2.71
CA ASN A 469 2.29 22.23 1.83
C ASN A 469 3.26 22.07 0.66
N ILE A 470 3.64 20.83 0.35
CA ILE A 470 4.58 20.51 -0.71
C ILE A 470 3.95 19.44 -1.64
N ASN A 471 3.91 19.76 -2.93
CA ASN A 471 3.49 18.81 -3.96
C ASN A 471 4.59 18.64 -5.00
N MET A 472 4.73 17.44 -5.53
CA MET A 472 5.66 17.15 -6.62
C MET A 472 4.91 16.50 -7.78
N THR A 473 5.25 16.91 -9.00
CA THR A 473 4.67 16.35 -10.22
C THR A 473 5.78 15.77 -11.09
N SER A 474 5.65 14.49 -11.46
CA SER A 474 6.59 13.79 -12.34
C SER A 474 6.47 14.27 -13.81
N PRO A 475 7.44 13.98 -14.67
CA PRO A 475 7.35 14.26 -16.11
C PRO A 475 6.16 13.58 -16.80
N MET A 476 5.69 12.45 -16.27
CA MET A 476 4.52 11.73 -16.79
C MET A 476 3.19 12.22 -16.19
N GLY A 477 3.21 13.30 -15.39
CA GLY A 477 2.03 13.97 -14.87
C GLY A 477 1.53 13.45 -13.51
N THR A 478 2.17 12.47 -12.90
CA THR A 478 1.78 11.97 -11.59
C THR A 478 2.09 13.00 -10.52
N LYS A 479 1.04 13.41 -9.78
CA LYS A 479 1.14 14.39 -8.71
C LYS A 479 1.03 13.71 -7.34
N SER A 480 2.08 13.86 -6.52
CA SER A 480 2.17 13.41 -5.14
C SER A 480 2.13 14.59 -4.17
N ILE A 481 1.38 14.45 -3.08
CA ILE A 481 1.47 15.35 -1.92
C ILE A 481 2.61 14.81 -1.08
N LEU A 482 3.74 15.53 -1.06
CA LEU A 482 4.92 15.15 -0.27
C LEU A 482 4.80 15.60 1.19
N LEU A 483 4.09 16.69 1.42
CA LEU A 483 3.78 17.19 2.75
C LEU A 483 2.41 17.83 2.73
N SER A 484 1.51 17.33 3.54
CA SER A 484 0.23 17.94 3.85
C SER A 484 0.34 18.87 5.06
N ARG A 485 -0.68 19.70 5.26
CA ARG A 485 -0.74 20.60 6.41
C ARG A 485 -0.80 19.81 7.72
N ARG A 486 0.05 20.17 8.69
CA ARG A 486 0.08 19.63 10.05
C ARG A 486 -0.33 20.71 11.06
N PRO A 487 -1.63 20.87 11.35
CA PRO A 487 -2.15 22.06 12.04
C PRO A 487 -1.68 22.21 13.49
N ARG A 488 -1.11 21.18 14.10
CA ARG A 488 -0.52 21.22 15.44
C ARG A 488 0.93 21.67 15.46
N ASP A 489 1.63 21.64 14.31
CA ASP A 489 3.04 21.98 14.21
C ASP A 489 3.22 23.50 14.19
N ASP A 490 3.67 24.02 15.32
CA ASP A 490 3.90 25.45 15.56
C ASP A 490 5.39 25.83 15.50
N ASP A 491 6.26 24.95 15.00
CA ASP A 491 7.68 25.28 14.84
C ASP A 491 7.88 26.48 13.90
N ALA A 492 8.67 27.41 14.35
CA ALA A 492 9.04 28.65 13.63
C ALA A 492 10.56 28.82 13.49
N LYS A 493 11.35 27.83 13.89
CA LYS A 493 12.80 27.96 14.03
C LYS A 493 13.59 26.95 13.18
N VAL A 494 13.21 25.70 13.26
CA VAL A 494 13.99 24.59 12.65
C VAL A 494 13.60 24.39 11.19
N GLY A 495 12.31 24.35 10.90
CA GLY A 495 11.80 24.00 9.56
C GLY A 495 12.11 22.55 9.21
N PHE A 496 12.48 22.32 7.95
CA PHE A 496 13.04 21.05 7.46
C PHE A 496 14.47 21.31 6.98
N ASP A 497 15.41 20.47 7.38
CA ASP A 497 16.81 20.54 6.96
C ASP A 497 17.22 19.25 6.28
N LYS A 498 17.41 19.31 4.96
CA LYS A 498 17.71 18.15 4.08
C LYS A 498 16.80 16.95 4.34
N TRP A 499 15.51 17.22 4.62
CA TRP A 499 14.55 16.17 4.89
C TRP A 499 14.16 15.46 3.60
N PRO A 500 14.26 14.10 3.54
CA PRO A 500 14.05 13.32 2.32
C PRO A 500 12.57 12.92 2.17
N PHE A 501 11.69 13.84 1.81
CA PHE A 501 10.32 13.50 1.47
C PHE A 501 10.28 12.46 0.37
N MET A 502 9.55 11.37 0.56
CA MET A 502 9.52 10.26 -0.37
C MET A 502 8.15 10.09 -1.03
N THR A 503 8.14 9.65 -2.28
CA THR A 503 6.94 9.12 -2.94
C THR A 503 7.24 7.79 -3.63
N THR A 504 6.27 6.88 -3.53
CA THR A 504 6.19 5.61 -4.26
C THR A 504 5.23 5.70 -5.46
N HIS A 505 4.47 6.78 -5.59
CA HIS A 505 3.36 6.92 -6.54
C HIS A 505 3.82 6.87 -8.00
N THR A 506 5.07 7.23 -8.28
CA THR A 506 5.67 7.23 -9.63
C THR A 506 6.29 5.89 -10.03
N TRP A 507 5.95 4.80 -9.31
CA TRP A 507 6.50 3.47 -9.57
C TRP A 507 6.34 3.03 -11.02
N GLY A 508 7.44 2.60 -11.64
CA GLY A 508 7.48 2.14 -13.02
C GLY A 508 7.57 3.24 -14.09
N GLU A 509 7.45 4.52 -13.73
CA GLU A 509 7.55 5.63 -14.68
C GLU A 509 8.97 5.84 -15.21
N ASP A 510 9.06 6.42 -16.42
CA ASP A 510 10.31 6.96 -16.96
C ASP A 510 10.55 8.35 -16.35
N PRO A 511 11.63 8.53 -15.58
CA PRO A 511 11.87 9.79 -14.86
C PRO A 511 12.39 10.95 -15.72
N ARG A 512 12.70 10.73 -16.98
CA ARG A 512 13.31 11.73 -17.85
C ARG A 512 12.31 12.82 -18.23
N GLY A 513 12.72 14.06 -18.08
CA GLY A 513 11.89 15.23 -18.37
C GLY A 513 11.90 16.24 -17.23
N THR A 514 10.85 17.02 -17.13
CA THR A 514 10.75 18.11 -16.15
C THR A 514 9.89 17.70 -14.97
N TRP A 515 10.51 17.70 -13.79
CA TRP A 515 9.86 17.57 -12.48
C TRP A 515 9.49 18.94 -11.98
N LEU A 516 8.30 19.06 -11.37
CA LEU A 516 7.81 20.30 -10.76
C LEU A 516 7.63 20.09 -9.27
N LEU A 517 8.10 21.07 -8.47
CA LEU A 517 7.87 21.15 -7.04
C LEU A 517 7.08 22.40 -6.74
N GLU A 518 5.88 22.23 -6.16
CA GLU A 518 5.02 23.32 -5.70
C GLU A 518 5.12 23.42 -4.18
N VAL A 519 5.51 24.57 -3.65
CA VAL A 519 5.59 24.86 -2.21
C VAL A 519 4.72 26.06 -1.89
N GLY A 520 3.89 25.93 -0.87
CA GLY A 520 3.01 27.01 -0.44
C GLY A 520 2.58 26.84 1.00
N PHE A 521 1.74 27.77 1.46
CA PHE A 521 1.14 27.72 2.77
C PHE A 521 -0.35 27.41 2.70
N GLN A 522 -0.80 26.56 3.62
CA GLN A 522 -2.20 26.27 3.89
C GLN A 522 -2.50 26.71 5.32
N GLY A 523 -3.56 27.49 5.52
CA GLY A 523 -3.93 28.05 6.81
C GLY A 523 -4.51 29.45 6.67
N GLU A 524 -5.14 29.95 7.71
CA GLU A 524 -5.84 31.26 7.68
C GLU A 524 -4.88 32.45 7.94
N ALA A 525 -3.84 32.19 8.75
CA ALA A 525 -2.89 33.25 9.10
C ALA A 525 -1.84 33.44 8.00
N PRO A 526 -1.45 34.71 7.68
CA PRO A 526 -0.37 34.97 6.75
C PRO A 526 0.95 34.39 7.26
N GLN A 527 1.61 33.59 6.41
CA GLN A 527 2.91 32.99 6.71
C GLN A 527 3.98 33.49 5.73
N SER A 528 5.22 33.34 6.11
CA SER A 528 6.38 33.59 5.27
C SER A 528 7.41 32.49 5.46
N GLY A 529 8.22 32.26 4.44
CA GLY A 529 9.27 31.26 4.51
C GLY A 529 10.28 31.41 3.40
N ALA A 530 11.25 30.52 3.41
CA ALA A 530 12.27 30.42 2.37
C ALA A 530 12.60 28.97 2.06
N MET A 531 12.48 28.62 0.79
CA MET A 531 13.03 27.40 0.20
C MET A 531 14.52 27.64 -0.03
N LYS A 532 15.37 26.80 0.52
CA LYS A 532 16.83 26.95 0.45
C LYS A 532 17.49 25.92 -0.47
N GLU A 533 16.94 24.70 -0.47
CA GLU A 533 17.49 23.61 -1.26
C GLU A 533 16.39 22.62 -1.63
N TRP A 534 16.43 22.14 -2.85
CA TRP A 534 15.71 20.94 -3.31
C TRP A 534 16.64 20.12 -4.18
N THR A 535 16.94 18.90 -3.74
CA THR A 535 17.67 17.91 -4.51
C THR A 535 16.74 16.75 -4.87
N LEU A 536 16.68 16.39 -6.14
CA LEU A 536 15.88 15.27 -6.65
C LEU A 536 16.72 14.00 -6.72
N MET A 537 16.31 12.98 -5.99
CA MET A 537 16.92 11.65 -5.96
C MET A 537 15.99 10.64 -6.60
N LEU A 538 16.47 9.93 -7.61
CA LEU A 538 15.74 8.88 -8.32
C LEU A 538 16.33 7.52 -7.99
N HIS A 539 15.49 6.56 -7.68
CA HIS A 539 15.87 5.17 -7.42
C HIS A 539 15.06 4.25 -8.33
N GLY A 540 15.69 3.20 -8.86
CA GLY A 540 15.01 2.26 -9.75
C GLY A 540 15.98 1.42 -10.57
N THR A 541 15.57 0.98 -11.75
CA THR A 541 16.32 0.07 -12.61
C THR A 541 16.63 0.69 -13.97
N GLN A 542 17.68 0.18 -14.63
CA GLN A 542 18.01 0.55 -16.01
C GLN A 542 17.18 -0.25 -17.03
N SER A 543 16.95 -1.52 -16.76
CA SER A 543 16.16 -2.42 -17.59
C SER A 543 14.78 -2.65 -17.00
N ALA A 544 13.82 -3.07 -17.82
CA ALA A 544 12.46 -3.34 -17.38
C ALA A 544 12.45 -4.37 -16.24
N PRO A 545 11.77 -4.08 -15.12
CA PRO A 545 11.79 -4.93 -13.94
C PRO A 545 11.01 -6.23 -14.10
N TYR A 546 10.18 -6.36 -15.15
CA TYR A 546 9.27 -7.48 -15.34
C TYR A 546 9.61 -8.25 -16.62
N ILE A 547 9.58 -9.59 -16.52
CA ILE A 547 9.78 -10.50 -17.65
C ILE A 547 8.40 -10.89 -18.22
N ASP A 548 8.36 -11.39 -19.46
CA ASP A 548 7.16 -11.58 -20.31
C ASP A 548 5.87 -12.06 -19.63
N GLN A 549 5.93 -12.88 -18.59
CA GLN A 549 4.73 -13.39 -17.89
C GLN A 549 4.13 -12.37 -16.91
N VAL A 550 4.99 -11.61 -16.24
CA VAL A 550 4.58 -10.54 -15.32
C VAL A 550 4.10 -9.33 -16.10
N VAL A 551 4.70 -9.06 -17.27
CA VAL A 551 4.23 -8.03 -18.21
C VAL A 551 2.79 -8.29 -18.67
N ARG A 552 2.36 -9.55 -18.81
CA ARG A 552 0.95 -9.84 -19.13
C ARG A 552 -0.01 -9.44 -18.02
N ASP A 553 0.35 -9.62 -16.77
CA ASP A 553 -0.49 -9.21 -15.64
C ASP A 553 -0.47 -7.68 -15.46
N TYR A 554 0.69 -7.07 -15.64
CA TYR A 554 0.87 -5.62 -15.67
C TYR A 554 0.11 -4.98 -16.86
N GLN A 555 0.25 -5.52 -18.06
CA GLN A 555 -0.51 -5.07 -19.24
C GLN A 555 -2.01 -5.33 -19.08
N SER A 556 -2.40 -6.40 -18.39
CA SER A 556 -3.78 -6.68 -18.05
C SER A 556 -4.33 -5.64 -17.07
N LYS A 557 -3.56 -5.26 -16.05
CA LYS A 557 -3.93 -4.20 -15.08
C LYS A 557 -4.06 -2.85 -15.79
N LEU A 558 -3.12 -2.51 -16.69
CA LEU A 558 -3.18 -1.32 -17.54
C LEU A 558 -4.37 -1.31 -18.51
N ALA A 559 -4.65 -2.44 -19.13
CA ALA A 559 -5.78 -2.56 -20.07
C ALA A 559 -7.12 -2.43 -19.35
N MET A 560 -7.22 -2.97 -18.14
CA MET A 560 -8.41 -2.83 -17.30
C MET A 560 -8.60 -1.39 -16.83
N SER A 561 -7.51 -0.74 -16.42
CA SER A 561 -7.49 0.67 -16.04
C SER A 561 -8.01 1.57 -17.15
N LYS A 562 -7.50 1.39 -18.39
CA LYS A 562 -7.99 2.12 -19.56
C LYS A 562 -9.45 1.85 -19.89
N LYS A 563 -9.93 0.63 -19.62
CA LYS A 563 -11.33 0.29 -19.86
C LYS A 563 -12.27 0.98 -18.87
N GLU A 564 -11.89 1.00 -17.59
CA GLU A 564 -12.64 1.71 -16.54
C GLU A 564 -12.71 3.21 -16.83
N GLU A 565 -11.60 3.81 -17.28
CA GLU A 565 -11.53 5.22 -17.71
C GLU A 565 -12.53 5.53 -18.84
N LEU A 566 -12.59 4.65 -19.85
CA LEU A 566 -13.53 4.78 -20.97
C LEU A 566 -14.99 4.57 -20.53
N GLU A 567 -15.25 3.66 -19.59
CA GLU A 567 -16.59 3.44 -19.03
C GLU A 567 -17.04 4.63 -18.20
N GLU A 568 -16.16 5.24 -17.37
CA GLU A 568 -16.44 6.46 -16.61
C GLU A 568 -16.71 7.67 -17.53
N GLU A 569 -15.88 7.87 -18.57
CA GLU A 569 -16.10 8.93 -19.57
C GLU A 569 -17.44 8.77 -20.31
N LEU A 570 -17.84 7.54 -20.60
CA LEU A 570 -19.09 7.22 -21.25
C LEU A 570 -20.29 7.51 -20.33
N ASP A 571 -20.20 7.11 -19.08
CA ASP A 571 -21.26 7.36 -18.08
C ASP A 571 -21.45 8.86 -17.82
N GLU A 572 -20.35 9.62 -17.71
CA GLU A 572 -20.41 11.08 -17.61
C GLU A 572 -20.99 11.75 -18.85
N ALA A 573 -20.69 11.22 -20.03
CA ALA A 573 -21.26 11.73 -21.29
C ALA A 573 -22.76 11.45 -21.39
N VAL A 574 -23.19 10.26 -20.95
CA VAL A 574 -24.61 9.88 -20.86
C VAL A 574 -25.33 10.77 -19.85
N GLU A 575 -24.76 11.01 -18.67
CA GLU A 575 -25.37 11.86 -17.64
C GLU A 575 -25.48 13.32 -18.10
N ARG A 576 -24.45 13.86 -18.76
CA ARG A 576 -24.48 15.20 -19.38
C ARG A 576 -25.55 15.31 -20.45
N SER A 577 -25.72 14.27 -21.28
CA SER A 577 -26.75 14.21 -22.31
C SER A 577 -28.15 14.17 -21.72
N LEU A 578 -28.38 13.38 -20.66
CA LEU A 578 -29.65 13.30 -19.93
C LEU A 578 -30.02 14.63 -19.27
N LYS A 579 -29.05 15.29 -18.61
CA LYS A 579 -29.24 16.62 -18.01
C LYS A 579 -29.62 17.68 -19.08
N SER A 580 -28.99 17.61 -20.26
CA SER A 580 -29.31 18.50 -21.39
C SER A 580 -30.70 18.26 -21.97
N LEU A 581 -31.16 17.00 -22.01
CA LEU A 581 -32.50 16.66 -22.46
C LEU A 581 -33.59 17.12 -21.48
N LEU A 582 -33.33 16.92 -20.18
CA LEU A 582 -34.25 17.35 -19.12
C LEU A 582 -34.35 18.88 -19.01
N SER A 583 -33.27 19.62 -19.29
CA SER A 583 -33.30 21.10 -19.31
C SER A 583 -34.02 21.71 -20.51
N LYS A 584 -34.25 20.94 -21.57
CA LYS A 584 -35.01 21.37 -22.78
C LYS A 584 -36.50 20.98 -22.73
N SER A 585 -36.91 20.22 -21.72
CA SER A 585 -38.30 19.79 -21.52
C SER A 585 -39.08 20.64 -20.48
N ASN A 586 -38.41 21.62 -19.87
CA ASN A 586 -38.99 22.71 -19.09
C ASN A 586 -38.90 24.02 -19.88
#